data_a6a309a2addd75d59447445cee30e292
#
_entry.id   a6a309a2addd75d59447445cee30e292
#
_cell.length_a   1.000
_cell.length_b   1.000
_cell.length_c   1.000
_cell.angle_alpha   90.00
_cell.angle_beta   90.00
_cell.angle_gamma   90.00
#
_symmetry.space_group_name_H-M   'P 1'
#
loop_
_entity.id
_entity.type
_entity.pdbx_description
1 polymer ?
#
loop_
_entity_poly.entity_id
_entity_poly.type
_entity_poly.pdbx_seq_one_letter_code
_entity_poly.pdbx_strand_id
1 'polypeptide(L)'
;RLAAVVLTGVLAGLSGMVLAMILHAIQHLAFGYSLDRLIGTESFLQGVTDASWPRRFTAIVAGGAIAGFGWWLLGRYGQKRVSISAAVASPAVPMPAGTTTLHALLQIVTVALGSPLGREVAPREMGALGAGIVARRMGLHDDETRTLIACGAGAGLAAVYNVPLAGALFTLEVMLLSFSWEKTLAA
;
A
#
# COMPACT_ATOMS: atom_id res chain seq x y z
N ARG A 1 -20.82 4.51 -11.71
CA ARG A 1 -20.31 5.05 -10.44
C ARG A 1 -20.24 3.97 -9.36
N LEU A 2 -21.36 3.39 -8.91
CA LEU A 2 -21.37 2.34 -7.88
C LEU A 2 -20.45 1.17 -8.22
N ALA A 3 -20.48 0.67 -9.45
CA ALA A 3 -19.58 -0.39 -9.90
C ALA A 3 -18.10 -0.02 -9.79
N ALA A 4 -17.72 1.24 -10.06
CA ALA A 4 -16.35 1.73 -9.91
C ALA A 4 -15.90 1.70 -8.45
N VAL A 5 -16.77 2.13 -7.51
CA VAL A 5 -16.48 2.11 -6.07
C VAL A 5 -16.27 0.67 -5.59
N VAL A 6 -17.21 -0.24 -5.92
CA VAL A 6 -17.10 -1.65 -5.54
C VAL A 6 -15.83 -2.30 -6.11
N LEU A 7 -15.55 -2.09 -7.41
CA LEU A 7 -14.35 -2.62 -8.05
C LEU A 7 -13.07 -2.07 -7.38
N THR A 8 -13.04 -0.79 -7.04
CA THR A 8 -11.91 -0.18 -6.35
C THR A 8 -11.72 -0.79 -4.97
N GLY A 9 -12.78 -0.96 -4.19
CA GLY A 9 -12.72 -1.61 -2.87
C GLY A 9 -12.19 -3.04 -2.95
N VAL A 10 -12.69 -3.85 -3.90
CA VAL A 10 -12.21 -5.22 -4.14
C VAL A 10 -10.73 -5.24 -4.53
N LEU A 11 -10.32 -4.39 -5.47
CA LEU A 11 -8.91 -4.31 -5.90
C LEU A 11 -7.98 -3.84 -4.77
N ALA A 12 -8.41 -2.86 -3.97
CA ALA A 12 -7.65 -2.40 -2.82
C ALA A 12 -7.52 -3.51 -1.76
N GLY A 13 -8.61 -4.22 -1.46
CA GLY A 13 -8.59 -5.35 -0.53
C GLY A 13 -7.68 -6.49 -1.00
N LEU A 14 -7.79 -6.90 -2.26
CA LEU A 14 -6.93 -7.94 -2.84
C LEU A 14 -5.45 -7.52 -2.85
N SER A 15 -5.14 -6.29 -3.26
CA SER A 15 -3.77 -5.78 -3.24
C SER A 15 -3.20 -5.72 -1.83
N GLY A 16 -3.99 -5.27 -0.86
CA GLY A 16 -3.61 -5.26 0.56
C GLY A 16 -3.33 -6.66 1.09
N MET A 17 -4.18 -7.64 0.75
CA MET A 17 -3.97 -9.04 1.11
C MET A 17 -2.68 -9.61 0.51
N VAL A 18 -2.43 -9.37 -0.78
CA VAL A 18 -1.19 -9.83 -1.44
C VAL A 18 0.04 -9.21 -0.80
N LEU A 19 0.02 -7.90 -0.53
CA LEU A 19 1.13 -7.21 0.13
C LEU A 19 1.36 -7.73 1.56
N ALA A 20 0.29 -8.04 2.30
CA ALA A 20 0.38 -8.64 3.62
C ALA A 20 0.99 -10.04 3.57
N MET A 21 0.59 -10.88 2.61
CA MET A 21 1.18 -12.20 2.41
C MET A 21 2.67 -12.13 2.06
N ILE A 22 3.08 -11.21 1.17
CA ILE A 22 4.49 -10.98 0.83
C ILE A 22 5.28 -10.56 2.08
N LEU A 23 4.73 -9.60 2.85
CA LEU A 23 5.34 -9.13 4.09
C LEU A 23 5.59 -10.30 5.06
N HIS A 24 4.55 -11.09 5.34
CA HIS A 24 4.66 -12.23 6.26
C HIS A 24 5.63 -13.29 5.73
N ALA A 25 5.58 -13.64 4.44
CA ALA A 25 6.50 -14.60 3.84
C ALA A 25 7.97 -14.17 4.01
N ILE A 26 8.27 -12.89 3.78
CA ILE A 26 9.63 -12.35 3.96
C ILE A 26 10.02 -12.37 5.45
N GLN A 27 9.11 -12.02 6.37
CA GLN A 27 9.37 -12.07 7.81
C GLN A 27 9.69 -13.50 8.28
N HIS A 28 8.91 -14.50 7.83
CA HIS A 28 9.16 -15.90 8.14
C HIS A 28 10.54 -16.35 7.64
N LEU A 29 10.90 -16.03 6.42
CA LEU A 29 12.21 -16.34 5.86
C LEU A 29 13.35 -15.62 6.59
N ALA A 30 13.19 -14.33 6.85
CA ALA A 30 14.22 -13.51 7.47
C ALA A 30 14.45 -13.86 8.93
N PHE A 31 13.41 -14.09 9.73
CA PHE A 31 13.51 -14.28 11.17
C PHE A 31 13.31 -15.73 11.64
N GLY A 32 12.86 -16.63 10.74
CA GLY A 32 12.86 -18.08 11.00
C GLY A 32 11.70 -18.61 11.80
N TYR A 33 10.53 -17.97 11.69
CA TYR A 33 9.32 -18.56 12.27
C TYR A 33 8.90 -19.80 11.48
N SER A 34 8.06 -20.65 12.09
CA SER A 34 7.50 -21.81 11.39
C SER A 34 6.60 -21.37 10.23
N LEU A 35 6.82 -21.94 9.04
CA LEU A 35 6.00 -21.69 7.86
C LEU A 35 4.61 -22.34 7.94
N ASP A 36 4.35 -23.16 8.97
CA ASP A 36 3.12 -23.91 9.13
C ASP A 36 1.88 -23.05 9.38
N ARG A 37 2.06 -21.76 9.70
CA ARG A 37 0.99 -20.78 9.91
C ARG A 37 1.36 -19.43 9.34
N LEU A 38 1.16 -19.23 8.03
CA LEU A 38 1.27 -17.92 7.37
C LEU A 38 0.35 -16.85 8.00
N ILE A 39 -0.69 -17.27 8.69
CA ILE A 39 -1.62 -16.44 9.48
C ILE A 39 -1.66 -17.03 10.89
N GLY A 40 -0.60 -16.82 11.66
CA GLY A 40 -0.48 -17.27 13.04
C GLY A 40 -0.78 -16.15 14.04
N THR A 41 -0.99 -16.53 15.29
CA THR A 41 -1.11 -15.63 16.44
C THR A 41 0.25 -15.09 16.93
N GLU A 42 1.35 -15.56 16.33
CA GLU A 42 2.71 -15.12 16.65
C GLU A 42 2.92 -13.69 16.20
N SER A 43 3.31 -12.82 17.14
CA SER A 43 3.59 -11.42 16.81
C SER A 43 4.97 -11.29 16.15
N PHE A 44 5.13 -10.32 15.24
CA PHE A 44 6.42 -9.97 14.65
C PHE A 44 7.51 -9.73 15.72
N LEU A 45 7.13 -9.10 16.84
CA LEU A 45 8.01 -8.84 17.97
C LEU A 45 8.57 -10.15 18.54
N GLN A 46 7.75 -11.17 18.73
CA GLN A 46 8.15 -12.45 19.25
C GLN A 46 9.17 -13.15 18.33
N GLY A 47 8.86 -13.23 17.03
CA GLY A 47 9.78 -13.83 16.07
C GLY A 47 11.12 -13.09 15.95
N VAL A 48 11.12 -11.76 16.00
CA VAL A 48 12.38 -10.99 16.03
C VAL A 48 13.15 -11.20 17.33
N THR A 49 12.45 -11.32 18.48
CA THR A 49 13.09 -11.55 19.79
C THR A 49 13.76 -12.92 19.85
N ASP A 50 13.10 -13.95 19.30
CA ASP A 50 13.60 -15.33 19.29
C ASP A 50 14.71 -15.55 18.26
N ALA A 51 14.80 -14.70 17.21
CA ALA A 51 15.85 -14.77 16.24
C ALA A 51 17.23 -14.41 16.81
N SER A 52 18.27 -15.15 16.41
CA SER A 52 19.65 -14.89 16.82
C SER A 52 20.11 -13.50 16.38
N TRP A 53 21.00 -12.87 17.13
CA TRP A 53 21.50 -11.53 16.81
C TRP A 53 22.15 -11.42 15.41
N PRO A 54 22.93 -12.41 14.90
CA PRO A 54 23.49 -12.32 13.56
C PRO A 54 22.39 -12.29 12.48
N ARG A 55 21.30 -13.06 12.70
CA ARG A 55 20.17 -13.12 11.78
C ARG A 55 19.42 -11.79 11.74
N ARG A 56 19.17 -11.17 12.89
CA ARG A 56 18.57 -9.82 12.97
C ARG A 56 19.44 -8.77 12.26
N PHE A 57 20.77 -8.80 12.52
CA PHE A 57 21.70 -7.88 11.89
C PHE A 57 21.76 -8.05 10.38
N THR A 58 21.87 -9.28 9.87
CA THR A 58 21.92 -9.56 8.44
C THR A 58 20.60 -9.18 7.75
N ALA A 59 19.45 -9.40 8.37
CA ALA A 59 18.16 -9.02 7.82
C ALA A 59 18.05 -7.49 7.62
N ILE A 60 18.42 -6.70 8.63
CA ILE A 60 18.38 -5.23 8.56
C ILE A 60 19.37 -4.70 7.52
N VAL A 61 20.60 -5.22 7.48
CA VAL A 61 21.62 -4.82 6.50
C VAL A 61 21.16 -5.16 5.08
N ALA A 62 20.62 -6.37 4.87
CA ALA A 62 20.06 -6.78 3.59
C ALA A 62 18.88 -5.88 3.19
N GLY A 63 17.99 -5.56 4.14
CA GLY A 63 16.88 -4.63 3.93
C GLY A 63 17.35 -3.26 3.47
N GLY A 64 18.35 -2.69 4.14
CA GLY A 64 18.95 -1.42 3.76
C GLY A 64 19.60 -1.44 2.38
N ALA A 65 20.34 -2.52 2.06
CA ALA A 65 20.98 -2.69 0.76
C ALA A 65 19.96 -2.83 -0.37
N ILE A 66 18.93 -3.67 -0.20
CA ILE A 66 17.84 -3.86 -1.18
C ILE A 66 17.09 -2.55 -1.37
N ALA A 67 16.74 -1.86 -0.28
CA ALA A 67 16.05 -0.58 -0.33
C ALA A 67 16.89 0.47 -1.05
N GLY A 68 18.13 0.68 -0.63
CA GLY A 68 19.02 1.68 -1.21
C GLY A 68 19.26 1.46 -2.69
N PHE A 69 19.62 0.23 -3.08
CA PHE A 69 19.82 -0.14 -4.48
C PHE A 69 18.53 -0.07 -5.30
N GLY A 70 17.42 -0.59 -4.74
CA GLY A 70 16.13 -0.62 -5.43
C GLY A 70 15.60 0.79 -5.70
N TRP A 71 15.63 1.69 -4.73
CA TRP A 71 15.20 3.08 -4.93
C TRP A 71 16.17 3.89 -5.81
N TRP A 72 17.48 3.62 -5.76
CA TRP A 72 18.43 4.20 -6.70
C TRP A 72 18.11 3.76 -8.14
N LEU A 73 17.86 2.47 -8.36
CA LEU A 73 17.48 1.94 -9.67
C LEU A 73 16.16 2.53 -10.16
N LEU A 74 15.17 2.61 -9.27
CA LEU A 74 13.87 3.19 -9.56
C LEU A 74 13.98 4.69 -9.91
N GLY A 75 14.83 5.42 -9.22
CA GLY A 75 15.11 6.83 -9.52
C GLY A 75 15.87 7.04 -10.83
N ARG A 76 16.71 6.06 -11.23
CA ARG A 76 17.55 6.17 -12.44
C ARG A 76 16.81 5.74 -13.71
N TYR A 77 15.97 4.72 -13.62
CA TYR A 77 15.31 4.11 -14.79
C TYR A 77 13.79 4.15 -14.73
N GLY A 78 13.21 4.42 -13.57
CA GLY A 78 11.77 4.52 -13.40
C GLY A 78 11.19 5.83 -13.94
N GLN A 79 9.89 5.83 -14.17
CA GLN A 79 9.15 7.06 -14.46
C GLN A 79 9.04 7.92 -13.18
N LYS A 80 8.90 9.24 -13.35
CA LYS A 80 8.70 10.15 -12.22
C LYS A 80 7.48 9.72 -11.41
N ARG A 81 7.69 9.45 -10.13
CA ARG A 81 6.63 9.02 -9.22
C ARG A 81 5.61 10.14 -8.99
N VAL A 82 4.34 9.78 -9.08
CA VAL A 82 3.20 10.65 -8.74
C VAL A 82 2.69 10.21 -7.37
N SER A 83 2.72 11.10 -6.38
CA SER A 83 2.18 10.81 -5.05
C SER A 83 0.65 10.73 -5.09
N ILE A 84 0.04 10.08 -4.09
CA ILE A 84 -1.43 9.99 -3.97
C ILE A 84 -2.04 11.40 -3.94
N SER A 85 -1.48 12.31 -3.13
CA SER A 85 -1.97 13.69 -3.03
C SER A 85 -1.88 14.44 -4.36
N ALA A 86 -0.80 14.22 -5.14
CA ALA A 86 -0.67 14.82 -6.47
C ALA A 86 -1.69 14.24 -7.45
N ALA A 87 -1.95 12.92 -7.40
CA ALA A 87 -2.95 12.26 -8.23
C ALA A 87 -4.38 12.71 -7.88
N VAL A 88 -4.67 12.95 -6.60
CA VAL A 88 -5.96 13.51 -6.14
C VAL A 88 -6.08 14.97 -6.57
N ALA A 89 -5.02 15.77 -6.50
CA ALA A 89 -5.05 17.17 -6.91
C ALA A 89 -5.18 17.35 -8.44
N SER A 90 -4.58 16.45 -9.22
CA SER A 90 -4.54 16.50 -10.69
C SER A 90 -4.84 15.11 -11.28
N PRO A 91 -6.12 14.69 -11.34
CA PRO A 91 -6.50 13.35 -11.82
C PRO A 91 -6.10 13.06 -13.27
N ALA A 92 -5.90 14.10 -14.08
CA ALA A 92 -5.41 13.98 -15.46
C ALA A 92 -3.99 13.39 -15.54
N VAL A 93 -3.18 13.49 -14.45
CA VAL A 93 -1.82 12.95 -14.41
C VAL A 93 -1.86 11.54 -13.78
N PRO A 94 -1.74 10.46 -14.57
CA PRO A 94 -1.84 9.12 -14.05
C PRO A 94 -0.64 8.74 -13.18
N MET A 95 -0.87 7.97 -12.13
CA MET A 95 0.19 7.30 -11.40
C MET A 95 0.84 6.24 -12.31
N PRO A 96 2.18 6.24 -12.49
CA PRO A 96 2.87 5.28 -13.35
C PRO A 96 2.83 3.89 -12.69
N ALA A 97 2.11 2.95 -13.29
CA ALA A 97 1.80 1.66 -12.68
C ALA A 97 3.07 0.88 -12.29
N GLY A 98 4.04 0.73 -13.18
CA GLY A 98 5.27 0.00 -12.91
C GLY A 98 6.10 0.62 -11.78
N THR A 99 6.31 1.93 -11.82
CA THR A 99 7.08 2.66 -10.80
C THR A 99 6.37 2.60 -9.44
N THR A 100 5.06 2.81 -9.40
CA THR A 100 4.27 2.79 -8.17
C THR A 100 4.25 1.39 -7.54
N THR A 101 4.03 0.34 -8.35
CA THR A 101 4.03 -1.04 -7.87
C THR A 101 5.41 -1.45 -7.33
N LEU A 102 6.49 -1.14 -8.06
CA LEU A 102 7.84 -1.46 -7.61
C LEU A 102 8.21 -0.70 -6.34
N HIS A 103 7.79 0.58 -6.23
CA HIS A 103 7.98 1.36 -5.01
C HIS A 103 7.24 0.76 -3.81
N ALA A 104 5.98 0.33 -4.00
CA ALA A 104 5.20 -0.33 -2.97
C ALA A 104 5.85 -1.66 -2.52
N LEU A 105 6.34 -2.47 -3.46
CA LEU A 105 7.05 -3.72 -3.16
C LEU A 105 8.35 -3.47 -2.39
N LEU A 106 9.16 -2.49 -2.79
CA LEU A 106 10.39 -2.12 -2.07
C LEU A 106 10.09 -1.69 -0.64
N GLN A 107 9.01 -0.95 -0.40
CA GLN A 107 8.59 -0.58 0.96
C GLN A 107 8.24 -1.83 1.78
N ILE A 108 7.43 -2.75 1.24
CA ILE A 108 7.05 -3.98 1.94
C ILE A 108 8.27 -4.83 2.27
N VAL A 109 9.21 -5.01 1.33
CA VAL A 109 10.45 -5.74 1.57
C VAL A 109 11.28 -5.09 2.69
N THR A 110 11.41 -3.76 2.66
CA THR A 110 12.17 -3.01 3.66
C THR A 110 11.57 -3.14 5.06
N VAL A 111 10.25 -3.00 5.16
CA VAL A 111 9.52 -3.18 6.43
C VAL A 111 9.61 -4.62 6.93
N ALA A 112 9.43 -5.59 6.04
CA ALA A 112 9.48 -7.00 6.39
C ALA A 112 10.86 -7.44 6.92
N LEU A 113 11.94 -6.79 6.47
CA LEU A 113 13.32 -7.04 6.93
C LEU A 113 13.69 -6.27 8.21
N GLY A 114 12.72 -5.62 8.85
CA GLY A 114 12.88 -5.03 10.18
C GLY A 114 13.13 -3.53 10.20
N SER A 115 12.97 -2.82 9.08
CA SER A 115 13.03 -1.36 9.10
C SER A 115 11.84 -0.78 9.88
N PRO A 116 12.06 0.24 10.75
CA PRO A 116 11.00 0.87 11.54
C PRO A 116 10.14 1.83 10.71
N LEU A 117 9.80 1.46 9.49
CA LEU A 117 8.88 2.17 8.61
C LEU A 117 7.48 1.59 8.73
N GLY A 118 6.48 2.45 8.55
CA GLY A 118 5.09 2.00 8.53
C GLY A 118 4.75 1.20 7.27
N ARG A 119 3.94 0.18 7.43
CA ARG A 119 3.49 -0.70 6.33
C ARG A 119 2.28 -0.16 5.57
N GLU A 120 1.77 1.01 5.95
CA GLU A 120 0.52 1.60 5.44
C GLU A 120 0.67 2.27 4.07
N VAL A 121 1.87 2.71 3.69
CA VAL A 121 2.07 3.51 2.48
C VAL A 121 1.88 2.66 1.22
N ALA A 122 2.44 1.46 1.19
CA ALA A 122 2.35 0.57 0.04
C ALA A 122 0.91 0.19 -0.34
N PRO A 123 0.03 -0.26 0.59
CA PRO A 123 -1.37 -0.56 0.26
C PRO A 123 -2.16 0.67 -0.16
N ARG A 124 -1.90 1.84 0.43
CA ARG A 124 -2.55 3.10 0.00
C ARG A 124 -2.17 3.46 -1.44
N GLU A 125 -0.89 3.34 -1.80
CA GLU A 125 -0.42 3.58 -3.17
C GLU A 125 -1.04 2.59 -4.16
N MET A 126 -1.13 1.30 -3.81
CA MET A 126 -1.74 0.28 -4.67
C MET A 126 -3.25 0.47 -4.82
N GLY A 127 -3.95 0.83 -3.74
CA GLY A 127 -5.38 1.15 -3.78
C GLY A 127 -5.67 2.39 -4.65
N ALA A 128 -4.89 3.45 -4.49
CA ALA A 128 -5.01 4.66 -5.31
C ALA A 128 -4.69 4.40 -6.78
N LEU A 129 -3.65 3.62 -7.07
CA LEU A 129 -3.29 3.20 -8.44
C LEU A 129 -4.43 2.41 -9.10
N GLY A 130 -4.97 1.40 -8.39
CA GLY A 130 -6.10 0.61 -8.84
C GLY A 130 -7.31 1.46 -9.16
N ALA A 131 -7.66 2.37 -8.25
CA ALA A 131 -8.74 3.35 -8.42
C ALA A 131 -8.57 4.21 -9.67
N GLY A 132 -7.37 4.76 -9.88
CA GLY A 132 -7.06 5.56 -11.06
C GLY A 132 -7.17 4.75 -12.36
N ILE A 133 -6.80 3.47 -12.36
CA ILE A 133 -6.96 2.59 -13.52
C ILE A 133 -8.45 2.33 -13.80
N VAL A 134 -9.25 2.03 -12.76
CA VAL A 134 -10.69 1.81 -12.88
C VAL A 134 -11.37 3.07 -13.42
N ALA A 135 -11.09 4.24 -12.82
CA ALA A 135 -11.67 5.51 -13.25
C ALA A 135 -11.44 5.79 -14.74
N ARG A 136 -10.20 5.65 -15.20
CA ARG A 136 -9.86 5.86 -16.62
C ARG A 136 -10.55 4.85 -17.54
N ARG A 137 -10.60 3.57 -17.18
CA ARG A 137 -11.26 2.54 -17.99
C ARG A 137 -12.76 2.71 -18.08
N MET A 138 -13.37 3.31 -17.06
CA MET A 138 -14.79 3.59 -17.02
C MET A 138 -15.17 4.99 -17.54
N GLY A 139 -14.18 5.80 -17.96
CA GLY A 139 -14.41 7.15 -18.51
C GLY A 139 -15.02 8.12 -17.47
N LEU A 140 -14.62 8.01 -16.22
CA LEU A 140 -15.11 8.91 -15.16
C LEU A 140 -14.56 10.32 -15.34
N HIS A 141 -15.36 11.33 -14.96
CA HIS A 141 -14.92 12.73 -14.93
C HIS A 141 -13.85 12.96 -13.83
N ASP A 142 -13.12 14.07 -13.95
CA ASP A 142 -12.00 14.39 -13.06
C ASP A 142 -12.40 14.43 -11.57
N ASP A 143 -13.55 14.97 -11.23
CA ASP A 143 -14.01 15.04 -9.83
C ASP A 143 -14.37 13.66 -9.26
N GLU A 144 -14.96 12.80 -10.09
CA GLU A 144 -15.24 11.41 -9.74
C GLU A 144 -13.94 10.60 -9.62
N THR A 145 -13.00 10.83 -10.53
CA THR A 145 -11.66 10.21 -10.52
C THR A 145 -10.88 10.60 -9.27
N ARG A 146 -10.88 11.88 -8.90
CA ARG A 146 -10.31 12.39 -7.65
C ARG A 146 -10.87 11.65 -6.44
N THR A 147 -12.19 11.59 -6.35
CA THR A 147 -12.89 10.93 -5.25
C THR A 147 -12.53 9.44 -5.19
N LEU A 148 -12.53 8.76 -6.34
CA LEU A 148 -12.25 7.34 -6.41
C LEU A 148 -10.79 7.01 -6.03
N ILE A 149 -9.80 7.83 -6.45
CA ILE A 149 -8.39 7.68 -6.05
C ILE A 149 -8.24 7.83 -4.53
N ALA A 150 -8.91 8.81 -3.93
CA ALA A 150 -8.90 9.02 -2.49
C ALA A 150 -9.53 7.82 -1.74
N CYS A 151 -10.69 7.33 -2.22
CA CYS A 151 -11.35 6.14 -1.68
C CYS A 151 -10.46 4.89 -1.80
N GLY A 152 -9.77 4.72 -2.93
CA GLY A 152 -8.81 3.62 -3.12
C GLY A 152 -7.66 3.65 -2.11
N ALA A 153 -7.12 4.84 -1.81
CA ALA A 153 -6.09 5.01 -0.79
C ALA A 153 -6.62 4.65 0.61
N GLY A 154 -7.82 5.12 0.96
CA GLY A 154 -8.47 4.78 2.24
C GLY A 154 -8.80 3.30 2.37
N ALA A 155 -9.31 2.68 1.30
CA ALA A 155 -9.57 1.25 1.26
C ALA A 155 -8.29 0.41 1.43
N GLY A 156 -7.17 0.84 0.83
CA GLY A 156 -5.87 0.22 1.03
C GLY A 156 -5.39 0.29 2.48
N LEU A 157 -5.60 1.44 3.15
CA LEU A 157 -5.32 1.61 4.57
C LEU A 157 -6.20 0.69 5.43
N ALA A 158 -7.51 0.68 5.15
CA ALA A 158 -8.48 -0.15 5.85
C ALA A 158 -8.15 -1.65 5.75
N ALA A 159 -7.73 -2.11 4.58
CA ALA A 159 -7.41 -3.51 4.31
C ALA A 159 -6.24 -4.03 5.17
N VAL A 160 -5.19 -3.20 5.39
CA VAL A 160 -4.01 -3.63 6.14
C VAL A 160 -4.21 -3.64 7.65
N TYR A 161 -5.03 -2.71 8.15
CA TYR A 161 -5.27 -2.58 9.59
C TYR A 161 -6.61 -3.17 10.05
N ASN A 162 -7.44 -3.63 9.11
CA ASN A 162 -8.80 -4.11 9.37
C ASN A 162 -9.66 -3.06 10.10
N VAL A 163 -9.57 -1.81 9.63
CA VAL A 163 -10.23 -0.65 10.22
C VAL A 163 -11.02 0.15 9.19
N PRO A 164 -12.13 -0.38 8.67
CA PRO A 164 -12.87 0.23 7.56
C PRO A 164 -13.32 1.67 7.85
N LEU A 165 -13.80 1.94 9.06
CA LEU A 165 -14.23 3.29 9.44
C LEU A 165 -13.08 4.29 9.43
N ALA A 166 -11.89 3.90 9.92
CA ALA A 166 -10.73 4.78 9.90
C ALA A 166 -10.24 5.04 8.47
N GLY A 167 -10.36 4.07 7.56
CA GLY A 167 -10.06 4.25 6.14
C GLY A 167 -11.02 5.25 5.48
N ALA A 168 -12.32 5.19 5.79
CA ALA A 168 -13.30 6.16 5.30
C ALA A 168 -13.03 7.58 5.83
N LEU A 169 -12.77 7.72 7.14
CA LEU A 169 -12.40 9.00 7.74
C LEU A 169 -11.12 9.58 7.13
N PHE A 170 -10.08 8.74 6.95
CA PHE A 170 -8.85 9.15 6.28
C PHE A 170 -9.11 9.68 4.86
N THR A 171 -10.01 9.05 4.11
CA THR A 171 -10.41 9.50 2.77
C THR A 171 -11.01 10.91 2.82
N LEU A 172 -11.96 11.13 3.73
CA LEU A 172 -12.70 12.38 3.82
C LEU A 172 -11.86 13.53 4.39
N GLU A 173 -11.15 13.28 5.49
CA GLU A 173 -10.47 14.32 6.25
C GLU A 173 -9.06 14.62 5.73
N VAL A 174 -8.35 13.62 5.21
CA VAL A 174 -6.94 13.77 4.82
C VAL A 174 -6.79 13.89 3.31
N MET A 175 -7.53 13.09 2.53
CA MET A 175 -7.36 13.05 1.09
C MET A 175 -8.23 14.06 0.35
N LEU A 176 -9.51 14.14 0.69
CA LEU A 176 -10.47 15.01 -0.01
C LEU A 176 -10.61 16.38 0.62
N LEU A 177 -10.35 16.51 1.92
CA LEU A 177 -10.52 17.74 2.72
C LEU A 177 -11.93 18.36 2.53
N SER A 178 -12.92 17.53 2.21
CA SER A 178 -14.28 17.96 1.91
C SER A 178 -15.26 16.87 2.28
N PHE A 179 -16.36 17.27 2.90
CA PHE A 179 -17.46 16.39 3.26
C PHE A 179 -18.65 16.63 2.33
N SER A 180 -19.14 15.57 1.72
CA SER A 180 -20.44 15.54 1.05
C SER A 180 -21.05 14.14 1.18
N TRP A 181 -22.37 14.03 1.16
CA TRP A 181 -23.03 12.73 1.26
C TRP A 181 -22.61 11.75 0.17
N GLU A 182 -22.42 12.23 -1.05
CA GLU A 182 -21.95 11.39 -2.17
C GLU A 182 -20.54 10.83 -1.91
N LYS A 183 -19.63 11.65 -1.40
CA LYS A 183 -18.25 11.25 -1.08
C LYS A 183 -18.19 10.31 0.12
N THR A 184 -19.05 10.57 1.12
CA THR A 184 -19.15 9.72 2.33
C THR A 184 -19.67 8.33 2.01
N LEU A 185 -20.63 8.21 1.09
CA LEU A 185 -21.14 6.91 0.66
C LEU A 185 -20.15 6.13 -0.22
N ALA A 186 -19.19 6.80 -0.86
CA ALA A 186 -18.16 6.18 -1.67
C ALA A 186 -16.93 5.74 -0.87
N ALA A 187 -16.65 6.43 0.26
CA ALA A 187 -15.54 6.16 1.15
C ALA A 187 -15.74 4.92 2.01
#